data_ff74ba0f97a3ef7bae44e64f2a12154c
#
_entry.id   ff74ba0f97a3ef7bae44e64f2a12154c
#
_cell.length_a   1.000
_cell.length_b   1.000
_cell.length_c   1.000
_cell.angle_alpha   90.00
_cell.angle_beta   90.00
_cell.angle_gamma   90.00
#
_symmetry.space_group_name_H-M   'P 1'
#
loop_
_entity.id
_entity.type
_entity.pdbx_description
1 polymer ?
#
loop_
_entity_poly.entity_id
_entity_poly.type
_entity_poly.pdbx_seq_one_letter_code
_entity_poly.pdbx_strand_id
1 'polypeptide(L)'
;MIQQELIDDSEEVARIINSEWMVDGELQHAAFTLNPNETYLSVNRTSIDSYEDDVRSFVASHERFQFDKGMFYKVALLSVSDVRSIKVFIEDDQLLNINVEVEPRSTHTKSHAGIFVRYGSNNIIPSREVPEDLAQKVVSTDMILQDVRWELLELAKLQTNSL
;
A
#
# COMPACT_ATOMS: atom_id res chain seq x y z
N MET A 1 -7.11 5.85 26.76
CA MET A 1 -6.97 5.26 25.42
C MET A 1 -6.51 6.35 24.44
N ILE A 2 -5.35 6.16 23.84
CA ILE A 2 -4.86 7.13 22.86
C ILE A 2 -5.64 6.89 21.56
N GLN A 3 -6.43 7.89 21.19
CA GLN A 3 -7.17 7.84 19.93
C GLN A 3 -6.18 8.11 18.79
N GLN A 4 -6.09 7.16 17.84
CA GLN A 4 -5.25 7.36 16.65
C GLN A 4 -5.82 8.50 15.81
N GLU A 5 -4.95 9.40 15.41
CA GLU A 5 -5.33 10.52 14.57
C GLU A 5 -5.64 10.03 13.16
N LEU A 6 -6.83 10.38 12.65
CA LEU A 6 -7.25 10.01 11.29
C LEU A 6 -6.28 10.59 10.25
N ILE A 7 -6.11 9.85 9.16
CA ILE A 7 -5.26 10.29 8.06
C ILE A 7 -6.04 11.19 7.13
N ASP A 8 -5.53 12.40 6.92
CA ASP A 8 -6.13 13.42 6.09
C ASP A 8 -5.80 13.19 4.61
N ASP A 9 -6.70 13.59 3.71
CA ASP A 9 -6.48 13.53 2.26
C ASP A 9 -5.25 14.29 1.80
N SER A 10 -4.85 15.35 2.53
CA SER A 10 -3.66 16.13 2.22
C SER A 10 -2.35 15.43 2.58
N GLU A 11 -2.41 14.32 3.28
CA GLU A 11 -1.21 13.59 3.70
C GLU A 11 -0.62 12.76 2.56
N GLU A 12 0.61 12.36 2.79
CA GLU A 12 1.37 11.46 1.92
C GLU A 12 1.81 10.26 2.75
N VAL A 13 1.83 9.10 2.11
CA VAL A 13 2.37 7.88 2.72
C VAL A 13 3.51 7.33 1.88
N ALA A 14 4.43 6.62 2.51
CA ALA A 14 5.59 6.02 1.87
C ALA A 14 5.57 4.51 2.05
N ARG A 15 5.72 3.78 0.96
CA ARG A 15 5.94 2.33 0.96
C ARG A 15 7.43 2.07 0.87
N ILE A 16 8.02 1.41 1.86
CA ILE A 16 9.44 1.04 1.82
C ILE A 16 9.62 -0.06 0.77
N ILE A 17 10.59 0.10 -0.10
CA ILE A 17 10.77 -0.77 -1.27
C ILE A 17 11.80 -1.86 -1.02
N ASN A 18 11.36 -3.11 -1.20
CA ASN A 18 12.25 -4.26 -1.24
C ASN A 18 13.06 -4.20 -2.55
N SER A 19 14.36 -4.48 -2.47
CA SER A 19 15.24 -4.42 -3.64
C SER A 19 14.81 -5.36 -4.77
N GLU A 20 14.15 -6.46 -4.43
CA GLU A 20 13.61 -7.42 -5.41
C GLU A 20 12.43 -6.87 -6.22
N TRP A 21 11.81 -5.78 -5.75
CA TRP A 21 10.70 -5.14 -6.47
C TRP A 21 11.18 -4.15 -7.53
N MET A 22 12.48 -3.99 -7.68
CA MET A 22 13.09 -3.15 -8.71
C MET A 22 13.72 -4.03 -9.79
N VAL A 23 13.44 -3.73 -11.05
CA VAL A 23 14.03 -4.41 -12.20
C VAL A 23 14.52 -3.35 -13.19
N ASP A 24 15.80 -3.37 -13.49
CA ASP A 24 16.43 -2.42 -14.43
C ASP A 24 16.12 -0.95 -14.07
N GLY A 25 16.09 -0.63 -12.77
CA GLY A 25 15.83 0.71 -12.28
C GLY A 25 14.36 1.10 -12.23
N GLU A 26 13.45 0.18 -12.57
CA GLU A 26 12.00 0.43 -12.57
C GLU A 26 11.29 -0.33 -11.46
N LEU A 27 10.38 0.36 -10.77
CA LEU A 27 9.53 -0.24 -9.75
C LEU A 27 8.49 -1.15 -10.40
N GLN A 28 8.33 -2.35 -9.85
CA GLN A 28 7.39 -3.35 -10.34
C GLN A 28 6.13 -3.40 -9.49
N HIS A 29 5.03 -3.89 -10.08
CA HIS A 29 3.76 -4.04 -9.37
C HIS A 29 3.84 -4.97 -8.15
N ALA A 30 4.86 -5.82 -8.08
CA ALA A 30 5.13 -6.67 -6.91
C ALA A 30 5.23 -5.84 -5.62
N ALA A 31 5.66 -4.58 -5.70
CA ALA A 31 5.75 -3.68 -4.56
C ALA A 31 4.39 -3.45 -3.87
N PHE A 32 3.29 -3.63 -4.60
CA PHE A 32 1.93 -3.39 -4.10
C PHE A 32 1.09 -4.66 -4.05
N THR A 33 1.74 -5.82 -4.03
CA THR A 33 1.07 -7.12 -3.92
C THR A 33 0.89 -7.50 -2.46
N LEU A 34 -0.35 -7.81 -2.09
CA LEU A 34 -0.64 -8.39 -0.78
C LEU A 34 -0.20 -9.86 -0.77
N ASN A 35 0.48 -10.27 0.29
CA ASN A 35 0.77 -11.68 0.51
C ASN A 35 -0.49 -12.40 1.00
N PRO A 36 -0.55 -13.74 0.86
CA PRO A 36 -1.68 -14.51 1.43
C PRO A 36 -1.90 -14.16 2.90
N ASN A 37 -3.16 -13.94 3.27
CA ASN A 37 -3.61 -13.57 4.62
C ASN A 37 -3.26 -12.15 5.09
N GLU A 38 -2.57 -11.35 4.30
CA GLU A 38 -2.41 -9.93 4.61
C GLU A 38 -3.73 -9.18 4.35
N THR A 39 -4.09 -8.29 5.27
CA THR A 39 -5.31 -7.48 5.15
C THR A 39 -5.04 -6.08 4.63
N TYR A 40 -3.80 -5.64 4.61
CA TYR A 40 -3.42 -4.30 4.14
C TYR A 40 -1.97 -4.27 3.69
N LEU A 41 -1.64 -3.27 2.87
CA LEU A 41 -0.25 -2.96 2.52
C LEU A 41 0.31 -1.99 3.57
N SER A 42 1.46 -2.35 4.15
CA SER A 42 2.14 -1.49 5.12
C SER A 42 2.74 -0.27 4.46
N VAL A 43 2.47 0.89 5.02
CA VAL A 43 3.06 2.17 4.62
C VAL A 43 3.38 2.99 5.86
N ASN A 44 4.11 4.09 5.68
CA ASN A 44 4.43 5.02 6.77
C ASN A 44 3.95 6.42 6.40
N ARG A 45 3.38 7.13 7.36
CA ARG A 45 2.90 8.51 7.21
C ARG A 45 4.09 9.46 7.24
N THR A 46 4.32 10.20 6.17
CA THR A 46 5.48 11.09 6.07
C THR A 46 5.38 12.33 6.94
N SER A 47 4.16 12.70 7.34
CA SER A 47 3.90 13.88 8.18
C SER A 47 4.15 13.66 9.68
N ILE A 48 4.32 12.42 10.11
CA ILE A 48 4.56 12.09 11.51
C ILE A 48 6.03 12.34 11.85
N ASP A 49 6.29 13.00 12.98
CA ASP A 49 7.64 13.41 13.38
C ASP A 49 8.65 12.26 13.41
N SER A 50 8.21 11.07 13.82
CA SER A 50 9.08 9.89 13.88
C SER A 50 9.28 9.19 12.55
N TYR A 51 8.70 9.67 11.45
CA TYR A 51 8.69 8.98 10.16
C TYR A 51 10.09 8.55 9.70
N GLU A 52 11.05 9.47 9.65
CA GLU A 52 12.41 9.16 9.20
C GLU A 52 13.07 8.09 10.08
N ASP A 53 12.96 8.24 11.39
CA ASP A 53 13.55 7.28 12.33
C ASP A 53 12.88 5.91 12.21
N ASP A 54 11.56 5.88 12.08
CA ASP A 54 10.79 4.64 11.90
C ASP A 54 11.25 3.88 10.64
N VAL A 55 11.37 4.58 9.52
CA VAL A 55 11.77 3.98 8.25
C VAL A 55 13.22 3.54 8.29
N ARG A 56 14.13 4.37 8.76
CA ARG A 56 15.55 4.03 8.84
C ARG A 56 15.82 2.84 9.75
N SER A 57 15.14 2.79 10.89
CA SER A 57 15.27 1.66 11.82
C SER A 57 14.81 0.35 11.19
N PHE A 58 13.71 0.39 10.45
CA PHE A 58 13.22 -0.79 9.72
C PHE A 58 14.25 -1.24 8.67
N VAL A 59 14.71 -0.33 7.83
CA VAL A 59 15.65 -0.65 6.75
C VAL A 59 16.98 -1.18 7.30
N ALA A 60 17.48 -0.58 8.38
CA ALA A 60 18.73 -1.00 9.00
C ALA A 60 18.68 -2.46 9.47
N SER A 61 17.49 -2.94 9.85
CA SER A 61 17.28 -4.31 10.34
C SER A 61 16.89 -5.31 9.25
N HIS A 62 16.69 -4.86 8.02
CA HIS A 62 16.15 -5.69 6.93
C HIS A 62 16.94 -5.47 5.64
N GLU A 63 17.92 -6.36 5.37
CA GLU A 63 18.83 -6.23 4.22
C GLU A 63 18.10 -6.16 2.88
N ARG A 64 16.95 -6.81 2.74
CA ARG A 64 16.19 -6.81 1.48
C ARG A 64 15.70 -5.43 1.07
N PHE A 65 15.66 -4.49 2.01
CA PHE A 65 15.22 -3.11 1.78
C PHE A 65 16.38 -2.14 1.65
N GLN A 66 17.61 -2.67 1.55
CA GLN A 66 18.81 -1.87 1.37
C GLN A 66 19.29 -1.95 -0.08
N PHE A 67 19.83 -0.84 -0.54
CA PHE A 67 20.41 -0.70 -1.88
C PHE A 67 21.88 -0.31 -1.75
N ASP A 68 22.67 -0.70 -2.75
CA ASP A 68 24.10 -0.36 -2.83
C ASP A 68 24.86 -0.69 -1.53
N LYS A 69 24.74 -1.94 -1.10
CA LYS A 69 25.42 -2.49 0.09
C LYS A 69 25.12 -1.73 1.38
N GLY A 70 23.86 -1.29 1.52
CA GLY A 70 23.41 -0.61 2.73
C GLY A 70 23.61 0.90 2.72
N MET A 71 23.97 1.50 1.60
CA MET A 71 24.15 2.95 1.52
C MET A 71 22.86 3.72 1.34
N PHE A 72 21.87 3.11 0.67
CA PHE A 72 20.63 3.78 0.30
C PHE A 72 19.41 2.92 0.61
N TYR A 73 18.27 3.57 0.72
CA TYR A 73 16.96 2.92 0.72
C TYR A 73 16.03 3.70 -0.21
N LYS A 74 14.95 3.05 -0.64
CA LYS A 74 13.97 3.68 -1.53
C LYS A 74 12.58 3.57 -0.92
N VAL A 75 11.78 4.60 -1.16
CA VAL A 75 10.35 4.60 -0.80
C VAL A 75 9.54 4.98 -2.03
N ALA A 76 8.33 4.44 -2.13
CA ALA A 76 7.34 4.88 -3.09
C ALA A 76 6.38 5.80 -2.37
N LEU A 77 6.33 7.06 -2.78
CA LEU A 77 5.47 8.08 -2.20
C LEU A 77 4.12 8.05 -2.88
N LEU A 78 3.06 8.08 -2.08
CA LEU A 78 1.68 8.05 -2.54
C LEU A 78 0.87 9.14 -1.84
N SER A 79 0.16 9.97 -2.63
CA SER A 79 -0.81 10.91 -2.08
C SER A 79 -2.02 10.14 -1.55
N VAL A 80 -2.43 10.41 -0.32
CA VAL A 80 -3.61 9.77 0.29
C VAL A 80 -4.86 10.04 -0.52
N SER A 81 -5.05 11.28 -0.98
CA SER A 81 -6.19 11.66 -1.83
C SER A 81 -6.24 10.80 -3.09
N ASP A 82 -5.09 10.61 -3.76
CA ASP A 82 -5.02 9.81 -4.99
C ASP A 82 -5.34 8.33 -4.71
N VAL A 83 -4.81 7.78 -3.62
CA VAL A 83 -5.08 6.39 -3.23
C VAL A 83 -6.57 6.19 -2.96
N ARG A 84 -7.19 7.10 -2.23
CA ARG A 84 -8.64 7.05 -1.91
C ARG A 84 -9.51 7.25 -3.14
N SER A 85 -8.97 7.79 -4.21
CA SER A 85 -9.70 8.03 -5.47
C SER A 85 -9.61 6.85 -6.45
N ILE A 86 -8.89 5.79 -6.10
CA ILE A 86 -8.78 4.60 -6.96
C ILE A 86 -10.16 3.97 -7.14
N LYS A 87 -10.52 3.68 -8.40
CA LYS A 87 -11.77 3.03 -8.77
C LYS A 87 -11.47 1.72 -9.50
N VAL A 88 -12.29 0.72 -9.26
CA VAL A 88 -12.18 -0.58 -9.91
C VAL A 88 -13.41 -0.79 -10.79
N PHE A 89 -13.18 -1.15 -12.05
CA PHE A 89 -14.23 -1.40 -13.03
C PHE A 89 -14.22 -2.87 -13.44
N ILE A 90 -15.40 -3.42 -13.68
CA ILE A 90 -15.54 -4.73 -14.33
C ILE A 90 -15.81 -4.52 -15.81
N GLU A 91 -15.93 -5.62 -16.57
CA GLU A 91 -16.30 -5.57 -17.98
C GLU A 91 -17.55 -4.70 -18.19
N ASP A 92 -17.63 -4.06 -19.37
CA ASP A 92 -18.67 -3.11 -19.74
C ASP A 92 -18.66 -1.80 -18.91
N ASP A 93 -17.46 -1.43 -18.41
CA ASP A 93 -17.23 -0.17 -17.66
C ASP A 93 -18.12 -0.01 -16.43
N GLN A 94 -18.59 -1.11 -15.84
CA GLN A 94 -19.35 -1.05 -14.60
C GLN A 94 -18.41 -0.80 -13.40
N LEU A 95 -18.72 0.25 -12.65
CA LEU A 95 -17.99 0.58 -11.43
C LEU A 95 -18.37 -0.40 -10.32
N LEU A 96 -17.35 -1.01 -9.70
CA LEU A 96 -17.55 -1.81 -8.49
C LEU A 96 -17.51 -0.90 -7.26
N ASN A 97 -18.29 -1.28 -6.24
CA ASN A 97 -18.26 -0.58 -4.95
C ASN A 97 -17.03 -1.02 -4.14
N ILE A 98 -15.86 -0.76 -4.70
CA ILE A 98 -14.57 -1.02 -4.06
C ILE A 98 -14.04 0.30 -3.53
N ASN A 99 -13.64 0.32 -2.26
CA ASN A 99 -13.02 1.46 -1.62
C ASN A 99 -11.58 1.11 -1.28
N VAL A 100 -10.65 1.98 -1.67
CA VAL A 100 -9.26 1.88 -1.25
C VAL A 100 -9.07 2.96 -0.18
N GLU A 101 -8.72 2.52 1.03
CA GLU A 101 -8.65 3.41 2.19
C GLU A 101 -7.27 3.38 2.82
N VAL A 102 -6.88 4.49 3.42
CA VAL A 102 -5.62 4.61 4.16
C VAL A 102 -5.95 4.89 5.61
N GLU A 103 -5.52 4.00 6.51
CA GLU A 103 -5.85 4.08 7.94
C GLU A 103 -4.60 3.95 8.81
N PRO A 104 -4.57 4.63 9.96
CA PRO A 104 -3.43 4.51 10.87
C PRO A 104 -3.33 3.11 11.47
N ARG A 105 -2.10 2.62 11.65
CA ARG A 105 -1.78 1.31 12.23
C ARG A 105 -0.59 1.44 13.18
N SER A 106 -0.66 2.32 14.15
CA SER A 106 0.46 2.66 15.03
C SER A 106 0.71 1.61 16.13
N THR A 107 0.63 0.31 15.79
CA THR A 107 0.87 -0.79 16.73
C THR A 107 2.35 -0.99 17.04
N HIS A 108 3.24 -0.66 16.11
CA HIS A 108 4.69 -0.81 16.26
C HIS A 108 5.40 0.54 16.26
N THR A 109 5.07 1.41 15.33
CA THR A 109 5.62 2.76 15.21
C THR A 109 4.50 3.76 14.98
N LYS A 110 4.73 5.01 15.37
CA LYS A 110 3.70 6.07 15.26
C LYS A 110 3.33 6.37 13.81
N SER A 111 4.28 6.26 12.88
CA SER A 111 4.04 6.57 11.47
C SER A 111 3.36 5.44 10.70
N HIS A 112 3.26 4.24 11.30
CA HIS A 112 2.73 3.07 10.58
C HIS A 112 1.27 3.25 10.21
N ALA A 113 0.95 2.91 8.95
CA ALA A 113 -0.40 2.97 8.40
C ALA A 113 -0.60 1.79 7.44
N GLY A 114 -1.82 1.61 6.98
CA GLY A 114 -2.16 0.56 6.02
C GLY A 114 -3.01 1.09 4.88
N ILE A 115 -2.80 0.53 3.69
CA ILE A 115 -3.70 0.70 2.55
C ILE A 115 -4.59 -0.53 2.50
N PHE A 116 -5.89 -0.31 2.63
CA PHE A 116 -6.93 -1.35 2.66
C PHE A 116 -7.74 -1.32 1.38
N VAL A 117 -8.06 -2.50 0.87
CA VAL A 117 -8.98 -2.65 -0.26
C VAL A 117 -10.25 -3.31 0.28
N ARG A 118 -11.38 -2.63 0.16
CA ARG A 118 -12.64 -3.09 0.77
C ARG A 118 -13.81 -3.08 -0.21
N TYR A 119 -14.68 -4.06 -0.04
CA TYR A 119 -16.03 -4.07 -0.63
C TYR A 119 -17.02 -3.88 0.51
N GLY A 120 -17.64 -2.71 0.58
CA GLY A 120 -18.41 -2.33 1.76
C GLY A 120 -17.51 -2.32 3.00
N SER A 121 -17.86 -3.12 4.02
CA SER A 121 -17.05 -3.28 5.23
C SER A 121 -16.08 -4.46 5.17
N ASN A 122 -16.09 -5.23 4.07
CA ASN A 122 -15.29 -6.45 3.94
C ASN A 122 -13.94 -6.17 3.29
N ASN A 123 -12.86 -6.58 3.95
CA ASN A 123 -11.52 -6.53 3.36
C ASN A 123 -11.39 -7.55 2.24
N ILE A 124 -10.81 -7.14 1.11
CA ILE A 124 -10.47 -8.03 0.01
C ILE A 124 -9.08 -8.61 0.31
N ILE A 125 -9.03 -9.91 0.56
CA ILE A 125 -7.82 -10.62 1.03
C ILE A 125 -7.49 -11.74 0.04
N PRO A 126 -6.22 -11.89 -0.38
CA PRO A 126 -5.84 -12.87 -1.41
C PRO A 126 -6.24 -14.32 -1.13
N SER A 127 -6.23 -14.71 0.16
CA SER A 127 -6.53 -16.09 0.57
C SER A 127 -8.01 -16.37 0.78
N ARG A 128 -8.87 -15.37 0.58
CA ARG A 128 -10.32 -15.48 0.83
C ARG A 128 -11.11 -15.22 -0.43
N GLU A 129 -12.27 -15.87 -0.52
CA GLU A 129 -13.22 -15.61 -1.60
C GLU A 129 -13.86 -14.24 -1.42
N VAL A 130 -14.24 -13.64 -2.55
CA VAL A 130 -15.03 -12.41 -2.53
C VAL A 130 -16.43 -12.67 -1.97
N PRO A 131 -17.14 -11.64 -1.44
CA PRO A 131 -18.54 -11.76 -1.07
C PRO A 131 -19.38 -12.31 -2.22
N GLU A 132 -20.46 -13.04 -1.89
CA GLU A 132 -21.26 -13.77 -2.85
C GLU A 132 -21.81 -12.90 -3.98
N ASP A 133 -22.23 -11.68 -3.69
CA ASP A 133 -22.77 -10.77 -4.70
C ASP A 133 -21.71 -10.35 -5.72
N LEU A 134 -20.43 -10.24 -5.34
CA LEU A 134 -19.32 -10.04 -6.28
C LEU A 134 -19.04 -11.30 -7.08
N ALA A 135 -19.05 -12.46 -6.44
CA ALA A 135 -18.83 -13.73 -7.12
C ALA A 135 -19.86 -13.95 -8.24
N GLN A 136 -21.10 -13.54 -8.03
CA GLN A 136 -22.18 -13.61 -9.02
C GLN A 136 -21.90 -12.74 -10.25
N LYS A 137 -21.07 -11.70 -10.12
CA LYS A 137 -20.66 -10.84 -11.22
C LYS A 137 -19.39 -11.35 -11.92
N VAL A 138 -18.95 -12.57 -11.62
CA VAL A 138 -17.73 -13.18 -12.15
C VAL A 138 -16.47 -12.34 -11.79
N VAL A 139 -16.44 -11.82 -10.56
CA VAL A 139 -15.32 -11.03 -10.06
C VAL A 139 -14.57 -11.84 -9.00
N SER A 140 -13.26 -11.95 -9.16
CA SER A 140 -12.39 -12.62 -8.18
C SER A 140 -11.59 -11.62 -7.35
N THR A 141 -11.09 -12.09 -6.21
CA THR A 141 -10.16 -11.32 -5.39
C THR A 141 -8.93 -10.87 -6.20
N ASP A 142 -8.38 -11.77 -7.01
CA ASP A 142 -7.17 -11.47 -7.80
C ASP A 142 -7.42 -10.37 -8.82
N MET A 143 -8.59 -10.35 -9.47
CA MET A 143 -8.95 -9.31 -10.43
C MET A 143 -8.97 -7.92 -9.76
N ILE A 144 -9.61 -7.84 -8.59
CA ILE A 144 -9.72 -6.58 -7.85
C ILE A 144 -8.33 -6.10 -7.41
N LEU A 145 -7.56 -6.98 -6.78
CA LEU A 145 -6.24 -6.63 -6.25
C LEU A 145 -5.25 -6.31 -7.37
N GLN A 146 -5.35 -6.96 -8.53
CA GLN A 146 -4.52 -6.66 -9.69
C GLN A 146 -4.77 -5.24 -10.19
N ASP A 147 -6.03 -4.84 -10.33
CA ASP A 147 -6.37 -3.48 -10.76
C ASP A 147 -5.86 -2.43 -9.78
N VAL A 148 -6.02 -2.68 -8.48
CA VAL A 148 -5.52 -1.75 -7.46
C VAL A 148 -3.99 -1.66 -7.50
N ARG A 149 -3.27 -2.78 -7.68
CA ARG A 149 -1.80 -2.77 -7.79
C ARG A 149 -1.31 -1.87 -8.93
N TRP A 150 -1.93 -2.00 -10.10
CA TRP A 150 -1.54 -1.20 -11.26
C TRP A 150 -1.80 0.28 -11.04
N GLU A 151 -2.93 0.62 -10.42
CA GLU A 151 -3.23 2.01 -10.08
C GLU A 151 -2.23 2.59 -9.07
N LEU A 152 -1.89 1.82 -8.04
CA LEU A 152 -0.90 2.26 -7.06
C LEU A 152 0.48 2.45 -7.72
N LEU A 153 0.87 1.57 -8.61
CA LEU A 153 2.13 1.69 -9.34
C LEU A 153 2.19 2.98 -10.17
N GLU A 154 1.10 3.31 -10.86
CA GLU A 154 1.04 4.54 -11.66
C GLU A 154 1.10 5.80 -10.80
N LEU A 155 0.50 5.77 -9.61
CA LEU A 155 0.48 6.91 -8.69
C LEU A 155 1.80 7.11 -7.94
N ALA A 156 2.59 6.06 -7.78
CA ALA A 156 3.76 6.06 -6.93
C ALA A 156 4.90 6.91 -7.50
N LYS A 157 5.53 7.70 -6.63
CA LYS A 157 6.74 8.46 -6.95
C LYS A 157 7.91 7.90 -6.16
N LEU A 158 8.89 7.36 -6.86
CA LEU A 158 10.05 6.72 -6.23
C LEU A 158 11.02 7.78 -5.70
N GLN A 159 11.48 7.62 -4.46
CA GLN A 159 12.48 8.48 -3.83
C GLN A 159 13.60 7.63 -3.27
N THR A 160 14.84 8.04 -3.53
CA THR A 160 16.03 7.38 -2.99
C THR A 160 16.61 8.25 -1.87
N ASN A 161 16.92 7.63 -0.74
CA ASN A 161 17.44 8.31 0.44
C ASN A 161 18.70 7.62 0.96
N SER A 162 19.64 8.40 1.49
CA SER A 162 20.84 7.86 2.15
C SER A 162 20.50 7.26 3.50
N LEU A 163 21.15 6.16 3.83
CA LEU A 163 21.08 5.58 5.16
C LEU A 163 22.11 6.20 6.10
#